data_f3aa96e4456284f836db0c1f45a54f77
#
_entry.id   f3aa96e4456284f836db0c1f45a54f77
#
_cell.length_a   1.000
_cell.length_b   1.000
_cell.length_c   1.000
_cell.angle_alpha   90.00
_cell.angle_beta   90.00
_cell.angle_gamma   90.00
#
_symmetry.space_group_name_H-M   'P 1'
#
loop_
_entity.id
_entity.type
_entity.pdbx_description
1 polymer ?
#
loop_
_entity_poly.entity_id
_entity_poly.type
_entity_poly.pdbx_seq_one_letter_code
_entity_poly.pdbx_strand_id
1 'polypeptide(L)'
;LIKILPQLTLLVREQPDSRVHLFGYPEWQTYTKDHLEAFFELDTYFYSSFYTNNLLPAAITFTKSYRKWYGKEMDERYPKFGMLGFDTGYFFLKGLSRYGSGLEKNLDKMDLVPIQTGFKFQRVNNWGGFINRKVFFVRFTKNFELIKLDFD
;
A
#
# COMPACT_ATOMS: atom_id res chain seq x y z
N LEU A 1 -16.90 -3.50 -10.13
CA LEU A 1 -16.95 -2.51 -9.08
C LEU A 1 -17.69 -1.24 -9.54
N ILE A 2 -17.22 -0.52 -10.55
CA ILE A 2 -17.73 0.79 -10.98
C ILE A 2 -19.25 0.80 -11.24
N LYS A 3 -19.79 -0.27 -11.84
CA LYS A 3 -21.24 -0.40 -12.10
C LYS A 3 -22.09 -0.62 -10.86
N ILE A 4 -21.50 -1.15 -9.78
CA ILE A 4 -22.23 -1.51 -8.55
C ILE A 4 -22.17 -0.36 -7.52
N LEU A 5 -21.08 0.42 -7.51
CA LEU A 5 -20.90 1.51 -6.54
C LEU A 5 -22.12 2.46 -6.43
N PRO A 6 -22.66 3.01 -7.56
CA PRO A 6 -23.81 3.90 -7.47
C PRO A 6 -25.06 3.25 -6.86
N GLN A 7 -25.26 1.96 -7.11
CA GLN A 7 -26.41 1.24 -6.57
C GLN A 7 -26.27 1.00 -5.06
N LEU A 8 -25.05 0.70 -4.59
CA LEU A 8 -24.78 0.50 -3.17
C LEU A 8 -24.82 1.81 -2.39
N THR A 9 -24.30 2.91 -2.95
CA THR A 9 -24.42 4.23 -2.32
C THR A 9 -25.86 4.67 -2.22
N LEU A 10 -26.67 4.45 -3.26
CA LEU A 10 -28.10 4.73 -3.22
C LEU A 10 -28.81 3.90 -2.13
N LEU A 11 -28.53 2.60 -2.07
CA LEU A 11 -29.08 1.70 -1.05
C LEU A 11 -28.79 2.19 0.37
N VAL A 12 -27.54 2.58 0.66
CA VAL A 12 -27.16 3.07 2.00
C VAL A 12 -27.82 4.40 2.33
N ARG A 13 -28.06 5.27 1.34
CA ARG A 13 -28.77 6.54 1.53
C ARG A 13 -30.26 6.35 1.77
N GLU A 14 -30.89 5.41 1.06
CA GLU A 14 -32.33 5.11 1.22
C GLU A 14 -32.60 4.29 2.49
N GLN A 15 -31.63 3.50 2.95
CA GLN A 15 -31.74 2.64 4.12
C GLN A 15 -30.56 2.90 5.09
N PRO A 16 -30.60 3.98 5.89
CA PRO A 16 -29.49 4.38 6.76
C PRO A 16 -29.10 3.33 7.81
N ASP A 17 -30.02 2.45 8.17
CA ASP A 17 -29.79 1.34 9.11
C ASP A 17 -29.03 0.17 8.48
N SER A 18 -28.89 0.17 7.15
CA SER A 18 -28.15 -0.87 6.44
C SER A 18 -26.65 -0.70 6.64
N ARG A 19 -26.02 -1.76 7.12
CA ARG A 19 -24.56 -1.81 7.29
C ARG A 19 -23.93 -2.47 6.06
N VAL A 20 -23.40 -1.66 5.14
CA VAL A 20 -22.67 -2.13 3.98
C VAL A 20 -21.18 -1.85 4.19
N HIS A 21 -20.36 -2.87 4.03
CA HIS A 21 -18.92 -2.77 4.03
C HIS A 21 -18.40 -3.41 2.75
N LEU A 22 -17.57 -2.69 2.02
CA LEU A 22 -16.93 -3.25 0.83
C LEU A 22 -15.54 -3.77 1.18
N PHE A 23 -15.22 -4.95 0.69
CA PHE A 23 -13.87 -5.50 0.78
C PHE A 23 -13.38 -5.87 -0.61
N GLY A 24 -12.26 -5.29 -1.02
CA GLY A 24 -11.78 -5.41 -2.39
C GLY A 24 -10.30 -5.70 -2.54
N TYR A 25 -9.89 -5.68 -3.78
CA TYR A 25 -8.56 -6.06 -4.24
C TYR A 25 -7.60 -4.86 -4.30
N PRO A 26 -6.28 -5.11 -4.38
CA PRO A 26 -5.26 -4.06 -4.48
C PRO A 26 -5.49 -3.05 -5.61
N GLU A 27 -6.05 -3.50 -6.72
CA GLU A 27 -6.36 -2.66 -7.89
C GLU A 27 -7.39 -1.56 -7.60
N TRP A 28 -8.16 -1.67 -6.52
CA TRP A 28 -9.13 -0.62 -6.14
C TRP A 28 -8.44 0.70 -5.77
N GLN A 29 -7.16 0.68 -5.45
CA GLN A 29 -6.37 1.90 -5.27
C GLN A 29 -6.39 2.80 -6.51
N THR A 30 -6.53 2.23 -7.71
CA THR A 30 -6.58 3.00 -8.96
C THR A 30 -7.90 3.76 -9.12
N TYR A 31 -8.96 3.33 -8.47
CA TYR A 31 -10.28 3.95 -8.54
C TYR A 31 -10.51 5.06 -7.51
N THR A 32 -9.57 5.27 -6.58
CA THR A 32 -9.73 6.28 -5.53
C THR A 32 -9.82 7.69 -6.08
N LYS A 33 -9.25 7.97 -7.26
CA LYS A 33 -9.31 9.28 -7.89
C LYS A 33 -10.75 9.67 -8.27
N ASP A 34 -11.52 8.72 -8.79
CA ASP A 34 -12.84 8.99 -9.39
C ASP A 34 -14.01 8.58 -8.46
N HIS A 35 -13.75 7.73 -7.46
CA HIS A 35 -14.78 7.12 -6.61
C HIS A 35 -14.50 7.24 -5.11
N LEU A 36 -13.69 8.22 -4.72
CA LEU A 36 -13.26 8.41 -3.32
C LEU A 36 -14.43 8.55 -2.34
N GLU A 37 -15.42 9.37 -2.71
CA GLU A 37 -16.61 9.60 -1.86
C GLU A 37 -17.38 8.30 -1.62
N ALA A 38 -17.61 7.52 -2.68
CA ALA A 38 -18.30 6.24 -2.57
C ALA A 38 -17.53 5.25 -1.66
N PHE A 39 -16.19 5.27 -1.70
CA PHE A 39 -15.39 4.43 -0.82
C PHE A 39 -15.52 4.82 0.65
N PHE A 40 -15.59 6.09 0.96
CA PHE A 40 -15.84 6.56 2.32
C PHE A 40 -17.28 6.22 2.78
N GLU A 41 -18.27 6.48 1.94
CA GLU A 41 -19.69 6.25 2.26
C GLU A 41 -19.98 4.76 2.53
N LEU A 42 -19.31 3.86 1.80
CA LEU A 42 -19.48 2.41 1.91
C LEU A 42 -18.50 1.73 2.88
N ASP A 43 -17.76 2.51 3.69
CA ASP A 43 -16.76 1.97 4.63
C ASP A 43 -15.89 0.89 3.98
N THR A 44 -15.19 1.29 2.93
CA THR A 44 -14.51 0.36 2.03
C THR A 44 -13.14 -0.06 2.56
N TYR A 45 -12.86 -1.33 2.45
CA TYR A 45 -11.56 -1.92 2.75
C TYR A 45 -10.93 -2.49 1.49
N PHE A 46 -9.62 -2.42 1.38
CA PHE A 46 -8.86 -3.26 0.47
C PHE A 46 -7.53 -3.67 1.09
N TYR A 47 -7.00 -4.80 0.63
CA TYR A 47 -5.68 -5.25 1.02
C TYR A 47 -4.67 -4.95 -0.09
N SER A 48 -3.41 -4.75 0.29
CA SER A 48 -2.32 -4.58 -0.67
C SER A 48 -0.97 -4.88 -0.03
N SER A 49 -0.01 -5.36 -0.80
CA SER A 49 1.40 -5.44 -0.38
C SER A 49 2.15 -4.13 -0.64
N PHE A 50 1.49 -3.14 -1.21
CA PHE A 50 2.04 -1.81 -1.49
C PHE A 50 0.96 -0.75 -1.32
N TYR A 51 1.27 0.26 -0.54
CA TYR A 51 0.39 1.40 -0.31
C TYR A 51 1.21 2.64 -0.02
N THR A 52 0.92 3.73 -0.73
CA THR A 52 1.57 5.02 -0.52
C THR A 52 0.56 6.04 -0.02
N ASN A 53 0.83 6.59 1.16
CA ASN A 53 0.20 7.85 1.53
C ASN A 53 1.00 9.01 0.89
N ASN A 54 0.46 9.59 -0.18
CA ASN A 54 1.12 10.64 -0.93
C ASN A 54 1.30 11.95 -0.14
N LEU A 55 0.69 12.08 1.03
CA LEU A 55 0.82 13.25 1.91
C LEU A 55 1.99 13.11 2.89
N LEU A 56 2.59 11.95 3.02
CA LEU A 56 3.74 11.77 3.88
C LEU A 56 4.98 12.49 3.34
N PRO A 57 5.78 13.15 4.20
CA PRO A 57 6.98 13.89 3.79
C PRO A 57 7.94 13.05 2.95
N ALA A 58 8.13 11.76 3.29
CA ALA A 58 9.00 10.86 2.53
C ALA A 58 8.50 10.65 1.09
N ALA A 59 7.19 10.43 0.90
CA ALA A 59 6.58 10.27 -0.42
C ALA A 59 6.68 11.55 -1.25
N ILE A 60 6.43 12.71 -0.63
CA ILE A 60 6.55 14.02 -1.27
C ILE A 60 7.99 14.27 -1.71
N THR A 61 8.95 14.05 -0.82
CA THR A 61 10.38 14.25 -1.10
C THR A 61 10.86 13.34 -2.23
N PHE A 62 10.48 12.06 -2.18
CA PHE A 62 10.81 11.10 -3.23
C PHE A 62 10.24 11.52 -4.58
N THR A 63 8.96 11.89 -4.62
CA THR A 63 8.29 12.30 -5.86
C THR A 63 8.96 13.54 -6.48
N LYS A 64 9.31 14.54 -5.65
CA LYS A 64 10.06 15.73 -6.11
C LYS A 64 11.43 15.35 -6.66
N SER A 65 12.16 14.46 -5.99
CA SER A 65 13.49 14.00 -6.42
C SER A 65 13.40 13.20 -7.72
N TYR A 66 12.42 12.31 -7.83
CA TYR A 66 12.16 11.54 -9.04
C TYR A 66 11.92 12.47 -10.25
N ARG A 67 11.03 13.44 -10.07
CA ARG A 67 10.72 14.44 -11.12
C ARG A 67 11.96 15.24 -11.54
N LYS A 68 12.79 15.63 -10.55
CA LYS A 68 14.05 16.35 -10.80
C LYS A 68 15.05 15.51 -11.61
N TRP A 69 15.18 14.20 -11.30
CA TRP A 69 16.17 13.33 -11.95
C TRP A 69 15.74 12.86 -13.33
N TYR A 70 14.46 12.57 -13.50
CA TYR A 70 13.97 11.96 -14.75
C TYR A 70 13.21 12.94 -15.66
N GLY A 71 12.95 14.16 -15.22
CA GLY A 71 12.22 15.17 -16.01
C GLY A 71 10.76 14.82 -16.30
N LYS A 72 10.19 13.84 -15.60
CA LYS A 72 8.82 13.35 -15.79
C LYS A 72 8.19 12.85 -14.50
N GLU A 73 6.87 12.74 -14.51
CA GLU A 73 6.11 12.11 -13.44
C GLU A 73 6.31 10.58 -13.41
N MET A 74 6.14 9.99 -12.23
CA MET A 74 6.00 8.55 -12.13
C MET A 74 4.67 8.10 -12.74
N ASP A 75 4.64 6.86 -13.25
CA ASP A 75 3.42 6.21 -13.69
C ASP A 75 2.41 6.13 -12.53
N GLU A 76 1.15 6.43 -12.80
CA GLU A 76 0.08 6.41 -11.79
C GLU A 76 -0.38 4.99 -11.44
N ARG A 77 0.04 3.98 -12.19
CA ARG A 77 -0.29 2.57 -11.90
C ARG A 77 0.31 2.11 -10.58
N TYR A 78 -0.35 1.16 -9.96
CA TYR A 78 0.15 0.51 -8.75
C TYR A 78 0.68 -0.90 -9.05
N PRO A 79 1.82 -1.30 -8.45
CA PRO A 79 2.71 -0.45 -7.63
C PRO A 79 3.37 0.66 -8.45
N LYS A 80 3.71 1.77 -7.81
CA LYS A 80 4.56 2.80 -8.43
C LYS A 80 5.99 2.24 -8.48
N PHE A 81 6.42 1.81 -9.67
CA PHE A 81 7.68 1.08 -9.84
C PHE A 81 8.92 1.85 -9.39
N GLY A 82 8.93 3.17 -9.50
CA GLY A 82 10.01 4.01 -8.97
C GLY A 82 10.15 3.89 -7.45
N MET A 83 9.04 3.92 -6.72
CA MET A 83 9.01 3.73 -5.27
C MET A 83 9.33 2.29 -4.88
N LEU A 84 8.79 1.31 -5.60
CA LEU A 84 9.08 -0.11 -5.37
C LEU A 84 10.58 -0.40 -5.51
N GLY A 85 11.20 0.10 -6.58
CA GLY A 85 12.65 -0.05 -6.79
C GLY A 85 13.48 0.62 -5.72
N PHE A 86 13.09 1.83 -5.29
CA PHE A 86 13.73 2.53 -4.19
C PHE A 86 13.63 1.77 -2.87
N ASP A 87 12.42 1.41 -2.44
CA ASP A 87 12.20 0.69 -1.19
C ASP A 87 12.97 -0.63 -1.16
N THR A 88 12.90 -1.40 -2.26
CA THR A 88 13.61 -2.69 -2.38
C THR A 88 15.13 -2.49 -2.35
N GLY A 89 15.65 -1.56 -3.15
CA GLY A 89 17.08 -1.26 -3.17
C GLY A 89 17.58 -0.78 -1.82
N TYR A 90 16.85 0.14 -1.19
CA TYR A 90 17.20 0.68 0.13
C TYR A 90 17.19 -0.41 1.22
N PHE A 91 16.17 -1.30 1.21
CA PHE A 91 16.10 -2.41 2.15
C PHE A 91 17.33 -3.31 2.06
N PHE A 92 17.66 -3.78 0.86
CA PHE A 92 18.76 -4.71 0.69
C PHE A 92 20.14 -4.05 0.85
N LEU A 93 20.34 -2.83 0.36
CA LEU A 93 21.60 -2.10 0.54
C LEU A 93 21.88 -1.79 2.02
N LYS A 94 20.88 -1.32 2.76
CA LYS A 94 21.02 -1.09 4.20
C LYS A 94 21.25 -2.40 4.95
N GLY A 95 20.55 -3.47 4.57
CA GLY A 95 20.73 -4.80 5.14
C GLY A 95 22.14 -5.36 4.91
N LEU A 96 22.64 -5.28 3.68
CA LEU A 96 23.99 -5.72 3.35
C LEU A 96 25.06 -4.87 4.06
N SER A 97 24.87 -3.56 4.14
CA SER A 97 25.76 -2.67 4.88
C SER A 97 25.84 -3.01 6.37
N ARG A 98 24.72 -3.45 6.98
CA ARG A 98 24.63 -3.75 8.40
C ARG A 98 25.06 -5.18 8.76
N TYR A 99 24.70 -6.13 7.94
CA TYR A 99 24.82 -7.56 8.24
C TYR A 99 25.73 -8.33 7.29
N GLY A 100 26.18 -7.74 6.17
CA GLY A 100 27.02 -8.39 5.17
C GLY A 100 26.43 -9.70 4.68
N SER A 101 27.22 -10.75 4.66
CA SER A 101 26.80 -12.12 4.31
C SER A 101 25.80 -12.73 5.29
N GLY A 102 25.61 -12.12 6.47
CA GLY A 102 24.63 -12.54 7.48
C GLY A 102 23.22 -11.97 7.26
N LEU A 103 22.97 -11.19 6.20
CA LEU A 103 21.67 -10.55 5.94
C LEU A 103 20.52 -11.54 5.95
N GLU A 104 20.71 -12.70 5.32
CA GLU A 104 19.68 -13.74 5.23
C GLU A 104 19.11 -14.16 6.61
N LYS A 105 19.97 -14.21 7.63
CA LYS A 105 19.60 -14.60 9.00
C LYS A 105 19.03 -13.45 9.83
N ASN A 106 19.01 -12.22 9.28
CA ASN A 106 18.64 -11.02 9.99
C ASN A 106 17.60 -10.18 9.23
N LEU A 107 16.91 -10.76 8.25
CA LEU A 107 15.87 -10.08 7.47
C LEU A 107 14.71 -9.60 8.35
N ASP A 108 14.39 -10.32 9.41
CA ASP A 108 13.38 -10.00 10.42
C ASP A 108 13.76 -8.84 11.35
N LYS A 109 15.08 -8.54 11.45
CA LYS A 109 15.62 -7.46 12.29
C LYS A 109 15.80 -6.14 11.54
N MET A 110 15.40 -6.11 10.28
CA MET A 110 15.44 -4.91 9.47
C MET A 110 14.30 -3.97 9.84
N ASP A 111 14.68 -2.88 10.50
CA ASP A 111 13.75 -1.79 10.82
C ASP A 111 13.87 -0.68 9.77
N LEU A 112 12.86 -0.58 8.94
CA LEU A 112 12.74 0.39 7.85
C LEU A 112 11.31 0.89 7.72
N VAL A 113 11.17 2.19 7.53
CA VAL A 113 9.91 2.80 7.11
C VAL A 113 9.95 3.01 5.60
N PRO A 114 9.37 2.10 4.81
CA PRO A 114 9.34 2.23 3.37
C PRO A 114 8.36 3.33 2.92
N ILE A 115 8.50 3.79 1.69
CA ILE A 115 7.57 4.77 1.10
C ILE A 115 6.28 4.09 0.68
N GLN A 116 6.38 2.90 0.10
CA GLN A 116 5.25 2.17 -0.49
C GLN A 116 5.20 0.71 -0.07
N THR A 117 6.33 0.01 -0.08
CA THR A 117 6.40 -1.45 -0.03
C THR A 117 6.82 -1.94 1.34
N GLY A 118 5.94 -2.64 2.04
CA GLY A 118 6.31 -3.28 3.30
C GLY A 118 7.14 -4.54 3.09
N PHE A 119 7.96 -4.88 4.10
CA PHE A 119 8.80 -6.07 4.07
C PHE A 119 8.57 -6.91 5.33
N LYS A 120 8.17 -8.16 5.11
CA LYS A 120 8.07 -9.21 6.14
C LYS A 120 8.48 -10.53 5.47
N PHE A 121 9.77 -10.78 5.45
CA PHE A 121 10.30 -11.96 4.79
C PHE A 121 10.12 -13.20 5.66
N GLN A 122 9.60 -14.25 5.05
CA GLN A 122 9.50 -15.57 5.64
C GLN A 122 10.19 -16.60 4.73
N ARG A 123 11.01 -17.46 5.33
CA ARG A 123 11.60 -18.58 4.61
C ARG A 123 10.51 -19.59 4.25
N VAL A 124 10.51 -20.07 3.03
CA VAL A 124 9.48 -21.02 2.55
C VAL A 124 9.68 -22.39 3.17
N ASN A 125 10.96 -22.86 3.21
CA ASN A 125 11.38 -24.10 3.86
C ASN A 125 12.90 -24.09 4.04
N ASN A 126 13.47 -25.17 4.57
CA ASN A 126 14.91 -25.26 4.83
C ASN A 126 15.80 -25.14 3.58
N TRP A 127 15.27 -25.44 2.41
CA TRP A 127 15.99 -25.45 1.11
C TRP A 127 15.50 -24.31 0.20
N GLY A 128 14.41 -23.70 0.53
CA GLY A 128 13.79 -22.64 -0.27
C GLY A 128 14.33 -21.25 0.06
N GLY A 129 13.99 -20.30 -0.79
CA GLY A 129 14.25 -18.89 -0.58
C GLY A 129 13.25 -18.24 0.38
N PHE A 130 13.13 -16.92 0.28
CA PHE A 130 12.21 -16.13 1.09
C PHE A 130 11.07 -15.58 0.22
N ILE A 131 9.91 -15.45 0.84
CA ILE A 131 8.78 -14.71 0.29
C ILE A 131 8.49 -13.51 1.18
N ASN A 132 8.12 -12.39 0.58
CA ASN A 132 7.62 -11.25 1.32
C ASN A 132 6.12 -11.47 1.58
N ARG A 133 5.73 -11.52 2.84
CA ARG A 133 4.35 -11.75 3.29
C ARG A 133 3.70 -10.48 3.86
N LYS A 134 4.34 -9.33 3.73
CA LYS A 134 3.76 -8.09 4.24
C LYS A 134 2.52 -7.71 3.44
N VAL A 135 1.42 -7.54 4.14
CA VAL A 135 0.13 -7.07 3.61
C VAL A 135 -0.36 -5.95 4.50
N PHE A 136 -0.87 -4.91 3.89
CA PHE A 136 -1.58 -3.82 4.54
C PHE A 136 -3.08 -3.94 4.28
N PHE A 137 -3.87 -3.49 5.22
CA PHE A 137 -5.27 -3.20 4.98
C PHE A 137 -5.46 -1.69 5.03
N VAL A 138 -6.15 -1.16 4.05
CA VAL A 138 -6.50 0.25 3.97
C VAL A 138 -8.00 0.36 4.10
N ARG A 139 -8.46 1.21 5.01
CA ARG A 139 -9.87 1.47 5.28
C ARG A 139 -10.20 2.90 4.99
N PHE A 140 -11.27 3.11 4.25
CA PHE A 140 -11.92 4.39 4.05
C PHE A 140 -13.13 4.45 4.97
N THR A 141 -13.05 5.24 6.04
CA THR A 141 -14.10 5.29 7.06
C THR A 141 -15.21 6.28 6.68
N LYS A 142 -16.41 6.08 7.20
CA LYS A 142 -17.54 7.03 7.05
C LYS A 142 -17.26 8.43 7.59
N ASN A 143 -16.22 8.59 8.42
CA ASN A 143 -15.77 9.89 8.93
C ASN A 143 -14.76 10.58 7.99
N PHE A 144 -14.64 10.12 6.75
CA PHE A 144 -13.68 10.62 5.76
C PHE A 144 -12.22 10.46 6.18
N GLU A 145 -11.92 9.44 6.98
CA GLU A 145 -10.57 9.10 7.39
C GLU A 145 -10.05 7.92 6.56
N LEU A 146 -8.79 7.98 6.21
CA LEU A 146 -8.07 6.88 5.57
C LEU A 146 -7.12 6.25 6.58
N ILE A 147 -7.42 5.03 6.99
CA ILE A 147 -6.68 4.30 8.01
C ILE A 147 -5.90 3.17 7.35
N LYS A 148 -4.59 3.16 7.56
CA LYS A 148 -3.74 2.02 7.24
C LYS A 148 -3.70 1.11 8.46
N LEU A 149 -4.23 -0.09 8.30
CA LEU A 149 -4.16 -1.14 9.31
C LEU A 149 -2.96 -2.04 8.98
N ASP A 150 -2.08 -2.16 9.92
CA ASP A 150 -0.88 -2.99 9.84
C ASP A 150 -1.01 -4.11 10.87
N PHE A 151 -1.05 -5.36 10.41
CA PHE A 151 -1.11 -6.53 11.27
C PHE A 151 0.26 -7.20 11.25
N ASP A 152 0.90 -7.21 12.39
CA ASP A 152 2.20 -7.86 12.61
C ASP A 152 2.09 -9.39 12.73
#